data_be9fa74cd23946b6e9ad278686bd3675
#
_entry.id   be9fa74cd23946b6e9ad278686bd3675
#
_cell.length_a   1.000
_cell.length_b   1.000
_cell.length_c   1.000
_cell.angle_alpha   90.00
_cell.angle_beta   90.00
_cell.angle_gamma   90.00
#
_symmetry.space_group_name_H-M   'P 1'
#
loop_
_entity.id
_entity.type
_entity.pdbx_description
1 polymer ?
#
loop_
_entity_poly.entity_id
_entity_poly.type
_entity_poly.pdbx_seq_one_letter_code
_entity_poly.pdbx_strand_id
1 'polypeptide(L)'
;QRRASLSDGTSVGFGHVALANGIDAFPMIARLMRLPAHSLGGGVKGQAALLDAGAPPDLPLVYDGGVYVIAHENGHVAVGSTSENEFDDPYGTDERLDEVVKRARKLCPLIKDAPVIRRWAGVRPKAVGRDPMLGPVPGAPCVLAMAGGFKISFGIAHRMADCLVAQVTGEAAPETPE
;
A
#
# COMPACT_ATOMS: atom_id res chain seq x y z
N GLN A 1 -5.94 -31.57 -8.30
CA GLN A 1 -6.32 -30.47 -7.40
C GLN A 1 -5.08 -29.58 -7.15
N ARG A 2 -5.19 -28.25 -7.37
CA ARG A 2 -4.09 -27.31 -7.13
C ARG A 2 -3.89 -27.13 -5.63
N ARG A 3 -2.62 -27.01 -5.19
CA ARG A 3 -2.28 -26.86 -3.78
C ARG A 3 -1.22 -25.79 -3.59
N ALA A 4 -1.37 -25.01 -2.54
CA ALA A 4 -0.36 -24.09 -2.04
C ALA A 4 0.29 -24.69 -0.78
N SER A 5 1.61 -24.72 -0.75
CA SER A 5 2.37 -25.08 0.45
C SER A 5 2.63 -23.85 1.30
N LEU A 6 2.35 -23.93 2.58
CA LEU A 6 2.58 -22.86 3.55
C LEU A 6 3.92 -23.06 4.26
N SER A 7 4.42 -22.01 4.91
CA SER A 7 5.72 -22.04 5.61
C SER A 7 5.77 -22.97 6.81
N ASP A 8 4.61 -23.33 7.38
CA ASP A 8 4.46 -24.29 8.47
C ASP A 8 4.45 -25.75 7.99
N GLY A 9 4.63 -26.00 6.67
CA GLY A 9 4.60 -27.32 6.06
C GLY A 9 3.19 -27.81 5.68
N THR A 10 2.14 -27.06 6.00
CA THR A 10 0.77 -27.41 5.61
C THR A 10 0.53 -27.12 4.13
N SER A 11 -0.56 -27.66 3.59
CA SER A 11 -0.90 -27.51 2.17
C SER A 11 -2.41 -27.31 2.00
N VAL A 12 -2.77 -26.23 1.32
CA VAL A 12 -4.17 -25.81 1.08
C VAL A 12 -4.54 -26.03 -0.38
N GLY A 13 -5.66 -26.73 -0.63
CA GLY A 13 -6.24 -26.86 -1.96
C GLY A 13 -6.98 -25.59 -2.37
N PHE A 14 -6.86 -25.19 -3.64
CA PHE A 14 -7.55 -23.98 -4.13
C PHE A 14 -8.03 -24.12 -5.58
N GLY A 15 -9.06 -23.36 -5.94
CA GLY A 15 -9.47 -23.11 -7.31
C GLY A 15 -8.70 -21.95 -7.92
N HIS A 16 -8.74 -20.81 -7.24
CA HIS A 16 -8.00 -19.60 -7.56
C HIS A 16 -7.31 -19.06 -6.31
N VAL A 17 -6.20 -18.33 -6.50
CA VAL A 17 -5.50 -17.60 -5.44
C VAL A 17 -5.18 -16.18 -5.92
N ALA A 18 -5.51 -15.17 -5.12
CA ALA A 18 -5.14 -13.78 -5.38
C ALA A 18 -3.88 -13.40 -4.59
N LEU A 19 -2.88 -12.85 -5.28
CA LEU A 19 -1.67 -12.30 -4.69
C LEU A 19 -1.89 -10.79 -4.47
N ALA A 20 -2.34 -10.45 -3.25
CA ALA A 20 -2.62 -9.07 -2.80
C ALA A 20 -1.75 -8.66 -1.60
N ASN A 21 -0.58 -9.28 -1.45
CA ASN A 21 0.32 -9.19 -0.30
C ASN A 21 1.38 -8.07 -0.45
N GLY A 22 1.04 -6.99 -1.13
CA GLY A 22 1.87 -5.80 -1.21
C GLY A 22 3.17 -6.03 -1.99
N ILE A 23 4.30 -5.61 -1.41
CA ILE A 23 5.61 -5.71 -2.07
C ILE A 23 6.03 -7.17 -2.30
N ASP A 24 5.63 -8.09 -1.44
CA ASP A 24 6.00 -9.51 -1.53
C ASP A 24 5.28 -10.24 -2.69
N ALA A 25 4.26 -9.61 -3.30
CA ALA A 25 3.63 -10.15 -4.50
C ALA A 25 4.60 -10.17 -5.70
N PHE A 26 5.49 -9.18 -5.83
CA PHE A 26 6.39 -9.06 -6.97
C PHE A 26 7.30 -10.27 -7.17
N PRO A 27 8.10 -10.71 -6.17
CA PRO A 27 8.94 -11.88 -6.35
C PRO A 27 8.14 -13.17 -6.57
N MET A 28 6.94 -13.29 -6.00
CA MET A 28 6.06 -14.44 -6.22
C MET A 28 5.56 -14.51 -7.67
N ILE A 29 5.06 -13.38 -8.20
CA ILE A 29 4.59 -13.28 -9.59
C ILE A 29 5.76 -13.48 -10.56
N ALA A 30 6.90 -12.81 -10.33
CA ALA A 30 8.11 -12.93 -11.17
C ALA A 30 8.58 -14.40 -11.26
N ARG A 31 8.59 -15.12 -10.13
CA ARG A 31 8.93 -16.55 -10.08
C ARG A 31 7.98 -17.39 -10.94
N LEU A 32 6.67 -17.16 -10.87
CA LEU A 32 5.68 -17.85 -11.69
C LEU A 32 5.88 -17.60 -13.18
N MET A 33 6.26 -16.38 -13.54
CA MET A 33 6.56 -15.95 -14.91
C MET A 33 7.98 -16.33 -15.37
N ARG A 34 8.82 -16.91 -14.51
CA ARG A 34 10.25 -17.19 -14.75
C ARG A 34 11.06 -15.94 -15.09
N LEU A 35 10.76 -14.84 -14.44
CA LEU A 35 11.43 -13.54 -14.56
C LEU A 35 12.35 -13.28 -13.36
N PRO A 36 13.33 -12.39 -13.49
CA PRO A 36 14.11 -11.89 -12.35
C PRO A 36 13.21 -11.24 -11.29
N ALA A 37 13.54 -11.43 -10.01
CA ALA A 37 12.70 -11.01 -8.88
C ALA A 37 12.32 -9.51 -8.89
N HIS A 38 13.20 -8.64 -9.42
CA HIS A 38 13.01 -7.19 -9.43
C HIS A 38 12.41 -6.64 -10.74
N SER A 39 12.06 -7.52 -11.70
CA SER A 39 11.61 -7.08 -13.03
C SER A 39 10.22 -6.45 -13.04
N LEU A 40 9.40 -6.71 -12.03
CA LEU A 40 8.01 -6.24 -11.97
C LEU A 40 7.85 -4.93 -11.21
N GLY A 41 8.82 -4.56 -10.39
CA GLY A 41 8.75 -3.35 -9.58
C GLY A 41 9.68 -3.39 -8.38
N GLY A 42 9.54 -2.36 -7.53
CA GLY A 42 10.33 -2.21 -6.31
C GLY A 42 9.54 -1.59 -5.17
N GLY A 43 10.17 -1.55 -4.01
CA GLY A 43 9.62 -0.92 -2.82
C GLY A 43 9.96 0.56 -2.74
N VAL A 44 9.02 1.37 -2.25
CA VAL A 44 9.28 2.75 -1.83
C VAL A 44 8.85 2.89 -0.39
N LYS A 45 9.81 3.07 0.51
CA LYS A 45 9.54 3.25 1.94
C LYS A 45 8.86 4.60 2.20
N GLY A 46 7.96 4.62 3.14
CA GLY A 46 7.34 5.82 3.67
C GLY A 46 7.18 5.74 5.16
N GLN A 47 7.54 6.82 5.84
CA GLN A 47 7.42 6.98 7.28
C GLN A 47 6.29 7.94 7.60
N ALA A 48 5.56 7.70 8.68
CA ALA A 48 4.46 8.54 9.15
C ALA A 48 4.37 8.55 10.67
N ALA A 49 3.66 9.52 11.21
CA ALA A 49 3.41 9.66 12.65
C ALA A 49 1.94 9.94 12.95
N LEU A 50 1.50 9.56 14.14
CA LEU A 50 0.21 9.91 14.70
C LEU A 50 0.42 10.87 15.88
N LEU A 51 -0.33 11.96 15.89
CA LEU A 51 -0.29 12.98 16.93
C LEU A 51 -1.63 12.98 17.68
N ASP A 52 -1.55 13.21 18.99
CA ASP A 52 -2.74 13.44 19.81
C ASP A 52 -3.01 14.96 19.86
N ALA A 53 -3.93 15.40 19.02
CA ALA A 53 -4.18 16.81 18.77
C ALA A 53 -5.55 17.31 19.26
N GLY A 54 -6.46 16.39 19.63
CA GLY A 54 -7.85 16.76 19.90
C GLY A 54 -8.51 17.46 18.70
N ALA A 55 -8.08 17.11 17.49
CA ALA A 55 -8.55 17.77 16.27
C ALA A 55 -10.01 17.44 15.97
N PRO A 56 -10.81 18.39 15.44
CA PRO A 56 -12.14 18.09 14.97
C PRO A 56 -12.07 17.13 13.77
N PRO A 57 -12.97 16.13 13.68
CA PRO A 57 -12.95 15.11 12.65
C PRO A 57 -13.23 15.65 11.23
N ASP A 58 -13.86 16.79 11.15
CA ASP A 58 -14.18 17.50 9.90
C ASP A 58 -13.06 18.45 9.44
N LEU A 59 -11.90 18.43 10.11
CA LEU A 59 -10.73 19.16 9.64
C LEU A 59 -10.39 18.71 8.20
N PRO A 60 -10.32 19.64 7.23
CA PRO A 60 -10.00 19.27 5.87
C PRO A 60 -8.59 18.67 5.79
N LEU A 61 -8.40 17.72 4.85
CA LEU A 61 -7.07 17.22 4.53
C LEU A 61 -6.19 18.37 4.07
N VAL A 62 -5.04 18.57 4.75
CA VAL A 62 -4.05 19.55 4.36
C VAL A 62 -2.90 18.84 3.64
N TYR A 63 -2.49 19.40 2.51
CA TYR A 63 -1.40 18.84 1.70
C TYR A 63 -0.51 19.94 1.15
N ASP A 64 0.80 19.76 1.32
CA ASP A 64 1.81 20.54 0.63
C ASP A 64 3.13 19.77 0.49
N GLY A 65 3.71 19.83 -0.71
CA GLY A 65 5.05 19.30 -0.99
C GLY A 65 5.32 17.87 -0.54
N GLY A 66 4.32 16.97 -0.61
CA GLY A 66 4.43 15.56 -0.21
C GLY A 66 4.10 15.29 1.26
N VAL A 67 3.78 16.32 2.05
CA VAL A 67 3.32 16.19 3.43
C VAL A 67 1.80 16.28 3.49
N TYR A 68 1.18 15.30 4.11
CA TYR A 68 -0.25 15.22 4.38
C TYR A 68 -0.49 15.40 5.88
N VAL A 69 -1.57 16.09 6.22
CA VAL A 69 -2.11 16.19 7.58
C VAL A 69 -3.57 15.75 7.51
N ILE A 70 -3.90 14.67 8.22
CA ILE A 70 -5.20 14.00 8.11
C ILE A 70 -5.77 13.78 9.51
N ALA A 71 -6.90 14.44 9.81
CA ALA A 71 -7.63 14.20 11.06
C ALA A 71 -8.42 12.89 11.01
N HIS A 72 -8.55 12.25 12.16
CA HIS A 72 -9.34 11.06 12.39
C HIS A 72 -10.46 11.34 13.40
N GLU A 73 -11.51 10.52 13.36
CA GLU A 73 -12.71 10.68 14.21
C GLU A 73 -12.41 10.71 15.72
N ASN A 74 -11.32 10.07 16.15
CA ASN A 74 -10.90 10.02 17.55
C ASN A 74 -10.07 11.24 18.01
N GLY A 75 -9.97 12.28 17.19
CA GLY A 75 -9.21 13.49 17.47
C GLY A 75 -7.71 13.38 17.21
N HIS A 76 -7.21 12.22 16.83
CA HIS A 76 -5.82 12.07 16.41
C HIS A 76 -5.60 12.62 15.01
N VAL A 77 -4.35 13.01 14.71
CA VAL A 77 -3.95 13.49 13.39
C VAL A 77 -2.78 12.68 12.88
N ALA A 78 -2.96 12.05 11.72
CA ALA A 78 -1.86 11.40 11.02
C ALA A 78 -1.11 12.41 10.16
N VAL A 79 0.22 12.38 10.23
CA VAL A 79 1.11 13.18 9.38
C VAL A 79 2.08 12.27 8.64
N GLY A 80 2.31 12.55 7.38
CA GLY A 80 3.19 11.75 6.51
C GLY A 80 3.28 12.36 5.11
N SER A 81 4.16 11.90 4.27
CA SER A 81 5.07 10.82 4.52
C SER A 81 6.39 11.06 3.82
N THR A 82 7.42 10.35 4.25
CA THR A 82 8.64 10.25 3.44
C THR A 82 8.39 9.45 2.16
N SER A 83 9.32 9.50 1.23
CA SER A 83 9.30 8.71 0.00
C SER A 83 10.74 8.33 -0.36
N GLU A 84 11.13 7.12 0.01
CA GLU A 84 12.51 6.64 -0.01
C GLU A 84 12.63 5.45 -0.95
N ASN A 85 13.48 5.60 -1.99
CA ASN A 85 13.76 4.50 -2.94
C ASN A 85 14.88 3.58 -2.44
N GLU A 86 15.73 4.08 -1.53
CA GLU A 86 16.84 3.36 -0.92
C GLU A 86 16.65 3.37 0.60
N PHE A 87 16.71 2.21 1.22
CA PHE A 87 16.54 2.02 2.66
C PHE A 87 17.08 0.65 3.08
N ASP A 88 17.70 0.58 4.25
CA ASP A 88 18.18 -0.68 4.82
C ASP A 88 17.09 -1.32 5.71
N ASP A 89 16.41 -0.52 6.52
CA ASP A 89 15.30 -0.98 7.37
C ASP A 89 13.95 -0.56 6.78
N PRO A 90 13.12 -1.52 6.31
CA PRO A 90 11.82 -1.24 5.71
C PRO A 90 10.76 -0.74 6.70
N TYR A 91 10.92 -0.97 8.00
CA TYR A 91 9.90 -0.73 9.02
C TYR A 91 10.32 0.24 10.13
N GLY A 92 11.59 0.54 10.27
CA GLY A 92 12.10 1.54 11.20
C GLY A 92 11.83 2.97 10.78
N THR A 93 11.83 3.88 11.73
CA THR A 93 11.71 5.33 11.50
C THR A 93 13.00 6.03 11.91
N ASP A 94 13.32 7.13 11.24
CA ASP A 94 14.52 7.94 11.46
C ASP A 94 14.21 9.45 11.49
N GLU A 95 15.26 10.28 11.46
CA GLU A 95 15.18 11.75 11.50
C GLU A 95 14.44 12.37 10.30
N ARG A 96 14.30 11.66 9.18
CA ARG A 96 13.50 12.12 8.03
C ARG A 96 12.03 12.28 8.43
N LEU A 97 11.54 11.43 9.33
CA LEU A 97 10.19 11.58 9.87
C LEU A 97 10.07 12.83 10.75
N ASP A 98 11.10 13.19 11.50
CA ASP A 98 11.08 14.40 12.33
C ASP A 98 10.94 15.66 11.47
N GLU A 99 11.59 15.71 10.32
CA GLU A 99 11.41 16.80 9.35
C GLU A 99 9.99 16.82 8.74
N VAL A 100 9.39 15.66 8.48
CA VAL A 100 7.98 15.58 8.05
C VAL A 100 7.05 16.13 9.12
N VAL A 101 7.21 15.74 10.39
CA VAL A 101 6.41 16.25 11.52
C VAL A 101 6.59 17.76 11.68
N LYS A 102 7.81 18.25 11.60
CA LYS A 102 8.13 19.70 11.69
C LYS A 102 7.46 20.51 10.57
N ARG A 103 7.46 19.99 9.35
CA ARG A 103 6.76 20.61 8.21
C ARG A 103 5.25 20.57 8.41
N ALA A 104 4.69 19.43 8.84
CA ALA A 104 3.27 19.31 9.12
C ALA A 104 2.77 20.32 10.16
N ARG A 105 3.53 20.56 11.24
CA ARG A 105 3.25 21.56 12.27
C ARG A 105 3.26 22.99 11.73
N LYS A 106 4.05 23.30 10.72
CA LYS A 106 4.02 24.59 10.03
C LYS A 106 2.81 24.75 9.13
N LEU A 107 2.40 23.66 8.45
CA LEU A 107 1.25 23.65 7.55
C LEU A 107 -0.08 23.74 8.31
N CYS A 108 -0.17 23.09 9.47
CA CYS A 108 -1.37 23.04 10.29
C CYS A 108 -1.05 23.49 11.72
N PRO A 109 -1.27 24.77 12.07
CA PRO A 109 -0.98 25.28 13.41
C PRO A 109 -1.72 24.58 14.54
N LEU A 110 -2.87 23.95 14.26
CA LEU A 110 -3.65 23.18 15.22
C LEU A 110 -2.84 22.05 15.88
N ILE A 111 -1.92 21.43 15.13
CA ILE A 111 -1.08 20.34 15.64
C ILE A 111 0.29 20.79 16.17
N LYS A 112 0.52 22.12 16.31
CA LYS A 112 1.83 22.68 16.64
C LYS A 112 2.48 22.04 17.88
N ASP A 113 1.70 21.89 18.95
CA ASP A 113 2.18 21.40 20.24
C ASP A 113 1.68 19.97 20.56
N ALA A 114 0.97 19.33 19.61
CA ALA A 114 0.43 18.00 19.78
C ALA A 114 1.56 16.95 19.94
N PRO A 115 1.52 16.08 20.97
CA PRO A 115 2.52 15.05 21.14
C PRO A 115 2.43 13.99 20.05
N VAL A 116 3.57 13.49 19.61
CA VAL A 116 3.65 12.28 18.74
C VAL A 116 3.42 11.06 19.62
N ILE A 117 2.34 10.31 19.38
CA ILE A 117 1.97 9.13 20.15
C ILE A 117 2.31 7.81 19.44
N ARG A 118 2.57 7.86 18.11
CA ARG A 118 2.98 6.69 17.33
C ARG A 118 3.81 7.10 16.13
N ARG A 119 4.79 6.25 15.80
CA ARG A 119 5.63 6.36 14.58
C ARG A 119 5.61 4.99 13.88
N TRP A 120 5.60 4.99 12.56
CA TRP A 120 5.70 3.76 11.78
C TRP A 120 6.28 4.01 10.39
N ALA A 121 6.74 2.95 9.77
CA ALA A 121 7.13 2.92 8.38
C ALA A 121 6.54 1.72 7.66
N GLY A 122 6.50 1.77 6.34
CA GLY A 122 6.08 0.68 5.50
C GLY A 122 6.54 0.87 4.06
N VAL A 123 6.53 -0.22 3.31
CA VAL A 123 7.02 -0.24 1.93
C VAL A 123 5.85 -0.32 0.96
N ARG A 124 5.73 0.68 0.11
CA ARG A 124 4.70 0.74 -0.94
C ARG A 124 5.18 -0.01 -2.17
N PRO A 125 4.39 -0.95 -2.71
CA PRO A 125 4.72 -1.67 -3.93
C PRO A 125 4.55 -0.76 -5.16
N LYS A 126 5.65 -0.38 -5.80
CA LYS A 126 5.65 0.43 -7.01
C LYS A 126 5.99 -0.45 -8.22
N ALA A 127 5.01 -0.72 -9.06
CA ALA A 127 5.20 -1.46 -10.30
C ALA A 127 6.07 -0.66 -11.31
N VAL A 128 6.78 -1.39 -12.18
CA VAL A 128 7.40 -0.80 -13.38
C VAL A 128 6.27 -0.19 -14.21
N GLY A 129 6.44 1.05 -14.68
CA GLY A 129 5.39 1.77 -15.42
C GLY A 129 4.35 2.45 -14.53
N ARG A 130 4.30 2.14 -13.23
CA ARG A 130 3.41 2.72 -12.20
C ARG A 130 1.95 2.27 -12.24
N ASP A 131 1.56 1.47 -13.21
CA ASP A 131 0.21 0.91 -13.28
C ASP A 131 0.10 -0.32 -12.39
N PRO A 132 -0.99 -0.49 -11.65
CA PRO A 132 -1.21 -1.69 -10.85
C PRO A 132 -1.34 -2.93 -11.74
N MET A 133 -0.81 -4.04 -11.25
CA MET A 133 -0.99 -5.35 -11.88
C MET A 133 -2.31 -5.94 -11.42
N LEU A 134 -3.18 -6.28 -12.37
CA LEU A 134 -4.50 -6.83 -12.11
C LEU A 134 -4.81 -7.95 -13.11
N GLY A 135 -5.18 -9.13 -12.63
CA GLY A 135 -5.64 -10.25 -13.47
C GLY A 135 -4.76 -11.48 -13.41
N PRO A 136 -5.01 -12.46 -14.32
CA PRO A 136 -4.30 -13.73 -14.31
C PRO A 136 -2.81 -13.59 -14.59
N VAL A 137 -2.00 -14.29 -13.80
CA VAL A 137 -0.54 -14.32 -14.00
C VAL A 137 -0.23 -15.16 -15.26
N PRO A 138 0.53 -14.63 -16.22
CA PRO A 138 0.94 -15.38 -17.41
C PRO A 138 1.60 -16.71 -17.06
N GLY A 139 1.12 -17.79 -17.65
CA GLY A 139 1.59 -19.16 -17.36
C GLY A 139 0.99 -19.81 -16.11
N ALA A 140 0.22 -19.06 -15.30
CA ALA A 140 -0.46 -19.56 -14.11
C ALA A 140 -1.87 -18.97 -13.96
N PRO A 141 -2.83 -19.27 -14.84
CA PRO A 141 -4.12 -18.56 -14.94
C PRO A 141 -5.02 -18.68 -13.70
N CYS A 142 -4.75 -19.61 -12.80
CA CYS A 142 -5.43 -19.73 -11.51
C CYS A 142 -4.81 -18.85 -10.41
N VAL A 143 -3.70 -18.17 -10.69
CA VAL A 143 -3.07 -17.21 -9.81
C VAL A 143 -3.37 -15.81 -10.35
N LEU A 144 -4.00 -14.99 -9.56
CA LEU A 144 -4.42 -13.64 -9.93
C LEU A 144 -3.50 -12.62 -9.23
N ALA A 145 -2.97 -11.67 -9.98
CA ALA A 145 -2.23 -10.56 -9.43
C ALA A 145 -3.20 -9.43 -9.01
N MET A 146 -2.97 -8.85 -7.84
CA MET A 146 -3.56 -7.60 -7.38
C MET A 146 -2.49 -6.82 -6.60
N ALA A 147 -1.57 -6.18 -7.32
CA ALA A 147 -0.36 -5.60 -6.73
C ALA A 147 0.10 -4.33 -7.47
N GLY A 148 1.03 -3.61 -6.87
CA GLY A 148 1.71 -2.50 -7.55
C GLY A 148 0.97 -1.16 -7.55
N GLY A 149 -0.14 -1.02 -6.81
CA GLY A 149 -0.96 0.20 -6.78
C GLY A 149 -0.31 1.42 -6.11
N PHE A 150 0.89 1.25 -5.54
CA PHE A 150 1.70 2.34 -4.98
C PHE A 150 0.90 3.28 -4.07
N LYS A 151 0.88 4.59 -4.36
CA LYS A 151 0.21 5.61 -3.51
C LYS A 151 -1.32 5.61 -3.66
N ILE A 152 -1.85 5.03 -4.71
CA ILE A 152 -3.30 5.04 -4.98
C ILE A 152 -4.00 3.75 -4.55
N SER A 153 -3.26 2.76 -4.00
CA SER A 153 -3.77 1.42 -3.68
C SER A 153 -5.11 1.44 -2.91
N PHE A 154 -5.22 2.25 -1.86
CA PHE A 154 -6.46 2.30 -1.07
C PHE A 154 -7.64 2.86 -1.85
N GLY A 155 -7.40 3.86 -2.70
CA GLY A 155 -8.47 4.49 -3.50
C GLY A 155 -9.06 3.58 -4.56
N ILE A 156 -8.27 2.61 -5.08
CA ILE A 156 -8.69 1.73 -6.18
C ILE A 156 -8.86 0.26 -5.76
N ALA A 157 -8.48 -0.12 -4.53
CA ALA A 157 -8.44 -1.53 -4.10
C ALA A 157 -9.79 -2.24 -4.26
N HIS A 158 -10.90 -1.57 -3.91
CA HIS A 158 -12.24 -2.12 -4.05
C HIS A 158 -12.59 -2.44 -5.51
N ARG A 159 -12.27 -1.53 -6.45
CA ARG A 159 -12.53 -1.74 -7.89
C ARG A 159 -11.65 -2.84 -8.46
N MET A 160 -10.39 -2.93 -8.02
CA MET A 160 -9.50 -4.03 -8.39
C MET A 160 -10.05 -5.37 -7.88
N ALA A 161 -10.57 -5.41 -6.65
CA ALA A 161 -11.19 -6.61 -6.09
C ALA A 161 -12.43 -7.03 -6.89
N ASP A 162 -13.33 -6.09 -7.22
CA ASP A 162 -14.51 -6.35 -8.05
C ASP A 162 -14.12 -6.95 -9.42
N CYS A 163 -13.09 -6.40 -10.07
CA CYS A 163 -12.59 -6.95 -11.33
C CYS A 163 -12.05 -8.39 -11.18
N LEU A 164 -11.34 -8.70 -10.08
CA LEU A 164 -10.87 -10.06 -9.84
C LEU A 164 -12.02 -11.03 -9.55
N VAL A 165 -13.01 -10.61 -8.78
CA VAL A 165 -14.22 -11.41 -8.52
C VAL A 165 -14.92 -11.73 -9.82
N ALA A 166 -15.16 -10.73 -10.68
CA ALA A 166 -15.78 -10.93 -11.99
C ALA A 166 -15.02 -11.96 -12.86
N GLN A 167 -13.69 -11.92 -12.85
CA GLN A 167 -12.86 -12.90 -13.57
C GLN A 167 -12.98 -14.33 -13.02
N VAL A 168 -13.18 -14.48 -11.71
CA VAL A 168 -13.30 -15.80 -11.06
C VAL A 168 -14.70 -16.38 -11.22
N THR A 169 -15.74 -15.52 -11.13
CA THR A 169 -17.15 -15.93 -11.20
C THR A 169 -17.68 -16.00 -12.63
N GLY A 170 -17.00 -15.37 -13.60
CA GLY A 170 -17.49 -15.25 -14.98
C GLY A 170 -18.55 -14.16 -15.16
N GLU A 171 -18.74 -13.30 -14.15
CA GLU A 171 -19.63 -12.14 -14.24
C GLU A 171 -19.01 -11.00 -15.04
N ALA A 172 -19.82 -10.05 -15.44
CA ALA A 172 -19.30 -8.82 -16.08
C ALA A 172 -18.48 -8.01 -15.09
N ALA A 173 -17.32 -7.51 -15.52
CA ALA A 173 -16.56 -6.57 -14.71
C ALA A 173 -17.37 -5.28 -14.51
N PRO A 174 -17.24 -4.63 -13.33
CA PRO A 174 -17.92 -3.36 -13.09
C PRO A 174 -17.51 -2.32 -14.13
N GLU A 175 -18.47 -1.59 -14.66
CA GLU A 175 -18.20 -0.47 -15.59
C GLU A 175 -17.31 0.56 -14.90
N THR A 176 -16.25 0.97 -15.60
CA THR A 176 -15.47 2.15 -15.18
C THR A 176 -16.32 3.39 -15.46
N PRO A 177 -16.55 4.27 -14.46
CA PRO A 177 -17.15 5.59 -14.77
C PRO A 177 -16.27 6.30 -15.80
N GLU A 178 -16.91 6.85 -16.82
CA GLU A 178 -16.27 7.74 -17.80
C GLU A 178 -15.66 8.98 -17.17
#